data_15d3ef1671c8ecdff7ad0903358c9325
#
_entry.id   15d3ef1671c8ecdff7ad0903358c9325
#
_cell.length_a   1.000
_cell.length_b   1.000
_cell.length_c   1.000
_cell.angle_alpha   90.00
_cell.angle_beta   90.00
_cell.angle_gamma   90.00
#
_symmetry.space_group_name_H-M   'P 1'
#
loop_
_entity.id
_entity.type
_entity.pdbx_description
1 polymer ?
#
loop_
_entity_poly.entity_id
_entity_poly.type
_entity_poly.pdbx_seq_one_letter_code
_entity_poly.pdbx_strand_id
1 'polypeptide(L)' 'MTEIEFKIEYATQWGEILCLCHKTAGSTLQQTIMHTSDGQIWECCIEVAPFALVEYHYMVARQ' A
#
# COMPACT_ATOMS: atom_id res chain seq x y z
N MET A 1 -9.53 -9.14 13.37
CA MET A 1 -9.11 -8.36 12.20
C MET A 1 -8.32 -9.25 11.25
N THR A 2 -8.50 -9.06 9.98
CA THR A 2 -7.78 -9.81 8.95
C THR A 2 -6.65 -8.96 8.42
N GLU A 3 -5.46 -9.53 8.37
CA GLU A 3 -4.29 -8.86 7.81
C GLU A 3 -4.18 -9.18 6.33
N ILE A 4 -3.99 -8.14 5.52
CA ILE A 4 -3.77 -8.29 4.09
C ILE A 4 -2.38 -7.79 3.76
N GLU A 5 -1.60 -8.62 3.08
CA GLU A 5 -0.25 -8.26 2.65
C GLU A 5 -0.29 -7.82 1.19
N PHE A 6 0.32 -6.67 0.91
CA PHE A 6 0.45 -6.14 -0.44
C PHE A 6 1.92 -6.16 -0.83
N LYS A 7 2.18 -6.61 -2.05
CA LYS A 7 3.53 -6.71 -2.56
C LYS A 7 3.51 -6.37 -4.04
N ILE A 8 4.40 -5.48 -4.45
CA ILE A 8 4.47 -5.05 -5.85
C ILE A 8 5.92 -4.88 -6.26
N GLU A 9 6.23 -5.31 -7.48
CA GLU A 9 7.53 -5.08 -8.08
C GLU A 9 7.46 -3.79 -8.90
N TYR A 10 8.20 -2.79 -8.47
CA TYR A 10 8.26 -1.50 -9.15
C TYR A 10 9.60 -0.84 -8.84
N ALA A 11 10.45 -0.74 -9.86
CA ALA A 11 11.75 -0.12 -9.70
C ALA A 11 11.60 1.39 -9.54
N THR A 12 11.84 1.89 -8.33
CA THR A 12 11.75 3.31 -8.04
C THR A 12 13.06 4.01 -8.34
N GLN A 13 12.97 5.30 -8.65
CA GLN A 13 14.13 6.14 -8.78
C GLN A 13 14.48 6.75 -7.43
N TRP A 14 15.67 7.29 -7.34
CA TRP A 14 16.12 7.92 -6.11
C TRP A 14 15.16 9.04 -5.68
N GLY A 15 14.73 9.01 -4.43
CA GLY A 15 13.80 9.99 -3.89
C GLY A 15 12.34 9.65 -4.08
N GLU A 16 12.03 8.53 -4.74
CA GLU A 16 10.65 8.08 -4.91
C GLU A 16 10.28 7.06 -3.83
N ILE A 17 9.04 7.12 -3.39
CA ILE A 17 8.47 6.10 -2.49
C ILE A 17 7.14 5.64 -3.06
N LEU A 18 6.75 4.43 -2.70
CA LEU A 18 5.44 3.90 -3.04
C LEU A 18 4.51 3.98 -1.85
N CYS A 19 3.29 4.38 -2.12
CA CYS A 19 2.22 4.41 -1.13
C CYS A 19 1.08 3.54 -1.61
N LEU A 20 0.47 2.82 -0.68
CA LEU A 20 -0.77 2.10 -0.93
C LEU A 20 -1.92 2.99 -0.50
N CYS A 21 -2.79 3.32 -1.46
CA CYS A 21 -4.03 4.04 -1.18
C CYS A 21 -5.15 3.01 -1.09
N HIS A 22 -5.86 2.99 0.02
CA HIS A 22 -6.85 1.95 0.24
C HIS A 22 -8.03 2.48 1.05
N LYS A 23 -9.18 1.85 0.84
CA LYS A 23 -10.37 2.14 1.63
C LYS A 23 -11.29 0.93 1.66
N THR A 24 -12.07 0.85 2.71
CA THR A 24 -13.17 -0.12 2.81
C THR A 24 -14.50 0.61 2.72
N ALA A 25 -15.57 -0.12 2.46
CA ALA A 25 -16.89 0.47 2.37
C ALA A 25 -17.24 1.21 3.66
N GLY A 26 -17.68 2.45 3.53
CA GLY A 26 -18.05 3.28 4.68
C GLY A 26 -16.88 3.98 5.36
N SER A 27 -15.65 3.81 4.88
CA SER A 27 -14.49 4.49 5.46
C SER A 27 -13.91 5.51 4.49
N THR A 28 -13.04 6.37 5.01
CA THR A 28 -12.31 7.34 4.19
C THR A 28 -11.08 6.69 3.56
N LEU A 29 -10.61 7.27 2.46
CA LEU A 29 -9.39 6.83 1.81
C LEU A 29 -8.21 7.02 2.74
N GLN A 30 -7.39 5.99 2.88
CA GLN A 30 -6.18 6.01 3.69
C GLN A 30 -4.96 5.76 2.83
N GLN A 31 -3.81 6.22 3.30
CA GLN A 31 -2.54 6.01 2.64
C GLN A 31 -1.58 5.33 3.60
N THR A 32 -0.90 4.31 3.11
CA THR A 32 0.13 3.59 3.86
C THR A 32 1.41 3.60 3.06
N ILE A 33 2.49 4.09 3.67
CA ILE A 33 3.79 4.09 3.03
C ILE A 33 4.30 2.65 2.99
N MET A 34 4.69 2.20 1.80
CA MET A 34 5.23 0.86 1.62
C MET A 34 6.71 0.82 1.97
N HIS A 35 7.22 -0.37 2.20
CA HIS A 35 8.62 -0.59 2.59
C HIS A 35 9.36 -1.33 1.49
N THR A 36 10.64 -1.00 1.33
CA THR A 36 11.52 -1.68 0.40
C THR A 36 12.91 -1.78 0.99
N SER A 37 13.62 -2.85 0.65
CA SER A 37 15.02 -3.00 1.01
C SER A 37 15.95 -2.79 -0.19
N ASP A 38 15.43 -2.91 -1.41
CA ASP A 38 16.23 -2.86 -2.63
C ASP A 38 15.74 -1.82 -3.65
N GLY A 39 14.64 -1.13 -3.35
CA GLY A 39 14.07 -0.16 -4.28
C GLY A 39 13.31 -0.77 -5.44
N GLN A 40 13.14 -2.09 -5.46
CA GLN A 40 12.45 -2.79 -6.54
C GLN A 40 11.19 -3.52 -6.07
N ILE A 41 11.24 -4.14 -4.91
CA ILE A 41 10.09 -4.84 -4.35
C ILE A 41 9.60 -4.06 -3.15
N TRP A 42 8.35 -3.65 -3.21
CA TRP A 42 7.70 -2.87 -2.18
C TRP A 42 6.59 -3.68 -1.53
N GLU A 43 6.47 -3.58 -0.23
CA GLU A 43 5.47 -4.36 0.49
C GLU A 43 4.94 -3.59 1.69
N CYS A 44 3.72 -3.92 2.08
CA CYS A 44 3.10 -3.42 3.30
C CYS A 44 1.95 -4.35 3.70
N CYS A 45 1.50 -4.20 4.94
CA CYS A 45 0.37 -4.93 5.46
C CYS A 45 -0.65 -3.96 6.01
N ILE A 46 -1.93 -4.28 5.84
CA ILE A 46 -3.01 -3.53 6.46
C ILE A 46 -3.95 -4.50 7.17
N GLU A 47 -4.65 -3.99 8.16
CA GLU A 47 -5.66 -4.78 8.87
C GLU A 47 -7.04 -4.28 8.50
N VAL A 48 -7.94 -5.20 8.18
CA VAL A 48 -9.31 -4.88 7.81
C VAL A 48 -10.27 -5.83 8.53
N ALA A 49 -11.54 -5.43 8.61
CA ALA A 49 -12.57 -6.30 9.15
C ALA A 49 -12.73 -7.53 8.27
N PRO A 50 -13.10 -8.70 8.85
CA PRO A 50 -13.37 -9.89 8.05
C PRO A 50 -14.45 -9.62 7.01
N PHE A 51 -14.25 -10.16 5.80
CA PHE A 51 -15.17 -10.02 4.68
C PHE A 51 -15.37 -8.58 4.20
N ALA A 52 -14.48 -7.66 4.58
CA ALA A 52 -14.53 -6.28 4.08
C ALA A 52 -14.14 -6.25 2.61
N LEU A 53 -14.85 -5.42 1.84
CA LEU A 53 -14.48 -5.15 0.46
C LEU A 53 -13.46 -4.02 0.46
N VAL A 54 -12.27 -4.27 -0.07
CA VAL A 54 -11.17 -3.31 -0.06
C VAL A 54 -10.92 -2.82 -1.47
N GLU A 55 -10.97 -1.50 -1.65
CA GLU A 55 -10.54 -0.86 -2.90
C GLU A 55 -9.15 -0.30 -2.66
N TYR A 56 -8.24 -0.52 -3.61
CA TYR A 56 -6.86 -0.05 -3.43
C TYR A 56 -6.22 0.30 -4.76
N HIS A 57 -5.19 1.13 -4.68
CA HIS A 57 -4.30 1.41 -5.80
C HIS A 57 -2.95 1.87 -5.25
N TYR A 58 -1.93 1.83 -6.10
CA TYR A 58 -0.59 2.26 -5.74
C TYR A 58 -0.32 3.65 -6.26
N MET A 59 0.49 4.40 -5.52
CA MET A 59 0.84 5.75 -5.90
C MET A 59 2.34 5.97 -5.67
N VAL A 60 3.01 6.58 -6.64
CA VAL A 60 4.41 6.99 -6.49
C VAL A 60 4.43 8.41 -5.96
N ALA A 61 5.18 8.62 -4.87
CA ALA A 61 5.35 9.94 -4.29
C ALA A 61 6.83 10.29 -4.31
N ARG A 62 7.14 11.57 -4.40
CA ARG A 62 8.51 12.07 -4.34
C ARG A 62 8.74 12.85 -3.07
N GLN A 63 9.88 12.63 -2.49
CA GLN A 63 10.32 13.38 -1.34
C GLN A 63 11.16 14.58 -1.74
#